data_4299581cb92676ac7496abb1d8aec866
#
_entry.id   4299581cb92676ac7496abb1d8aec866
#
_cell.length_a   1.000
_cell.length_b   1.000
_cell.length_c   1.000
_cell.angle_alpha   90.00
_cell.angle_beta   90.00
_cell.angle_gamma   90.00
#
_symmetry.space_group_name_H-M   'P 1'
#
loop_
_entity.id
_entity.type
_entity.pdbx_description
1 polymer ?
#
loop_
_entity_poly.entity_id
_entity_poly.type
_entity_poly.pdbx_seq_one_letter_code
_entity_poly.pdbx_strand_id
1 'polypeptide(L)'
;MLSRKYKIDLKAINQNTESTSAISKASYEVENANNNGLSKRDVINQFNDLKKMKKFPSNLEYVDSYTDSLTGVTTSAFLNKDTGKVTLGMTGTNLQDEAFKKLKEGEFSRQNVTNALETVKDGYADLKILYSPASDQNYRYANTQEFINKIKSKYDIDFITGHSLGGRDA
;
A
#
# COMPACT_ATOMS: atom_id res chain seq x y z
N MET A 1 -21.66 -22.45 8.40
CA MET A 1 -21.02 -21.28 9.04
C MET A 1 -20.74 -20.24 7.95
N LEU A 2 -21.42 -19.12 7.98
CA LEU A 2 -21.09 -18.00 7.10
C LEU A 2 -19.74 -17.44 7.56
N SER A 3 -18.69 -17.67 6.77
CA SER A 3 -17.40 -17.02 6.98
C SER A 3 -17.64 -15.50 7.00
N ARG A 4 -17.33 -14.84 8.10
CA ARG A 4 -17.39 -13.36 8.17
C ARG A 4 -16.39 -12.81 7.16
N LYS A 5 -16.89 -12.17 6.11
CA LYS A 5 -16.03 -11.45 5.16
C LYS A 5 -15.17 -10.43 5.93
N TYR A 6 -13.91 -10.32 5.54
CA TYR A 6 -13.02 -9.29 6.08
C TYR A 6 -13.66 -7.92 5.95
N LYS A 7 -13.53 -7.09 6.98
CA LYS A 7 -14.06 -5.73 6.99
C LYS A 7 -12.91 -4.74 7.13
N ILE A 8 -12.79 -3.84 6.15
CA ILE A 8 -11.83 -2.75 6.18
C ILE A 8 -12.15 -1.81 7.35
N ASP A 9 -11.16 -1.55 8.19
CA ASP A 9 -11.27 -0.65 9.34
C ASP A 9 -10.12 0.36 9.34
N LEU A 10 -10.45 1.61 9.03
CA LEU A 10 -9.50 2.73 8.98
C LEU A 10 -9.56 3.53 10.28
N LYS A 11 -8.92 3.02 11.32
CA LYS A 11 -8.77 3.74 12.59
C LYS A 11 -7.99 5.03 12.39
N ALA A 12 -8.39 6.10 13.08
CA ALA A 12 -7.78 7.43 13.02
C ALA A 12 -7.85 8.13 11.65
N ILE A 13 -8.63 7.61 10.69
CA ILE A 13 -8.91 8.25 9.41
C ILE A 13 -10.35 8.81 9.45
N ASN A 14 -10.52 10.00 8.92
CA ASN A 14 -11.82 10.63 8.73
C ASN A 14 -11.89 11.38 7.38
N GLN A 15 -13.01 12.02 7.11
CA GLN A 15 -13.24 12.75 5.85
C GLN A 15 -12.27 13.92 5.61
N ASN A 16 -11.61 14.43 6.66
CA ASN A 16 -10.70 15.58 6.60
C ASN A 16 -9.23 15.14 6.63
N THR A 17 -8.95 13.84 6.71
CA THR A 17 -7.57 13.34 6.67
C THR A 17 -6.95 13.71 5.32
N GLU A 18 -5.71 14.18 5.38
CA GLU A 18 -4.95 14.50 4.17
C GLU A 18 -4.85 13.27 3.25
N SER A 19 -4.96 13.50 1.92
CA SER A 19 -5.15 12.43 0.95
C SER A 19 -4.02 11.40 0.94
N THR A 20 -2.76 11.83 0.99
CA THR A 20 -1.63 10.89 0.93
C THR A 20 -1.53 10.06 2.22
N SER A 21 -1.83 10.65 3.37
CA SER A 21 -1.92 9.95 4.66
C SER A 21 -3.05 8.93 4.68
N ALA A 22 -4.23 9.32 4.17
CA ALA A 22 -5.38 8.43 4.09
C ALA A 22 -5.10 7.23 3.16
N ILE A 23 -4.50 7.47 1.99
CA ILE A 23 -4.14 6.45 1.00
C ILE A 23 -3.06 5.52 1.56
N SER A 24 -2.04 6.06 2.22
CA SER A 24 -0.97 5.26 2.82
C SER A 24 -1.54 4.24 3.82
N LYS A 25 -2.43 4.66 4.71
CA LYS A 25 -3.10 3.76 5.66
C LYS A 25 -4.09 2.81 4.97
N ALA A 26 -4.87 3.32 4.01
CA ALA A 26 -5.82 2.50 3.26
C ALA A 26 -5.14 1.36 2.50
N SER A 27 -3.91 1.55 2.02
CA SER A 27 -3.17 0.53 1.28
C SER A 27 -2.89 -0.73 2.10
N TYR A 28 -2.64 -0.60 3.40
CA TYR A 28 -2.50 -1.76 4.30
C TYR A 28 -3.82 -2.50 4.49
N GLU A 29 -4.93 -1.78 4.57
CA GLU A 29 -6.25 -2.41 4.65
C GLU A 29 -6.66 -3.06 3.34
N VAL A 30 -6.27 -2.51 2.20
CA VAL A 30 -6.43 -3.16 0.88
C VAL A 30 -5.62 -4.45 0.80
N GLU A 31 -4.37 -4.44 1.29
CA GLU A 31 -3.55 -5.65 1.39
C GLU A 31 -4.23 -6.73 2.24
N ASN A 32 -4.71 -6.35 3.42
CA ASN A 32 -5.44 -7.28 4.29
C ASN A 32 -6.71 -7.81 3.61
N ALA A 33 -7.44 -6.95 2.90
CA ALA A 33 -8.63 -7.35 2.16
C ALA A 33 -8.30 -8.35 1.04
N ASN A 34 -7.24 -8.09 0.27
CA ASN A 34 -6.76 -8.99 -0.79
C ASN A 34 -6.33 -10.35 -0.21
N ASN A 35 -5.57 -10.33 0.89
CA ASN A 35 -5.10 -11.54 1.57
C ASN A 35 -6.26 -12.36 2.17
N ASN A 36 -7.37 -11.73 2.47
CA ASN A 36 -8.61 -12.37 2.92
C ASN A 36 -9.59 -12.69 1.77
N GLY A 37 -9.15 -12.59 0.52
CA GLY A 37 -9.90 -13.00 -0.66
C GLY A 37 -11.06 -12.09 -1.03
N LEU A 38 -11.08 -10.83 -0.60
CA LEU A 38 -12.09 -9.88 -1.04
C LEU A 38 -11.93 -9.59 -2.54
N SER A 39 -13.06 -9.56 -3.24
CA SER A 39 -13.06 -9.10 -4.63
C SER A 39 -12.84 -7.58 -4.72
N LYS A 40 -12.36 -7.10 -5.85
CA LYS A 40 -12.27 -5.66 -6.14
C LYS A 40 -13.59 -4.94 -5.87
N ARG A 41 -14.71 -5.54 -6.24
CA ARG A 41 -16.05 -4.99 -6.00
C ARG A 41 -16.37 -4.85 -4.51
N ASP A 42 -15.99 -5.86 -3.71
CA ASP A 42 -16.18 -5.81 -2.26
C ASP A 42 -15.37 -4.67 -1.64
N VAL A 43 -14.12 -4.48 -2.08
CA VAL A 43 -13.25 -3.39 -1.63
C VAL A 43 -13.85 -2.02 -1.99
N ILE A 44 -14.30 -1.84 -3.25
CA ILE A 44 -14.99 -0.60 -3.68
C ILE A 44 -16.20 -0.31 -2.79
N ASN A 45 -17.05 -1.32 -2.56
CA ASN A 45 -18.26 -1.16 -1.74
C ASN A 45 -17.91 -0.74 -0.30
N GLN A 46 -16.89 -1.35 0.30
CA GLN A 46 -16.48 -1.02 1.66
C GLN A 46 -15.90 0.40 1.75
N PHE A 47 -15.11 0.86 0.79
CA PHE A 47 -14.67 2.26 0.74
C PHE A 47 -15.82 3.24 0.56
N ASN A 48 -16.83 2.90 -0.25
CA ASN A 48 -18.03 3.72 -0.39
C ASN A 48 -18.80 3.82 0.92
N ASP A 49 -18.91 2.74 1.68
CA ASP A 49 -19.56 2.76 2.99
C ASP A 49 -18.76 3.58 4.00
N LEU A 50 -17.43 3.47 4.01
CA LEU A 50 -16.56 4.31 4.85
C LEU A 50 -16.74 5.82 4.52
N LYS A 51 -16.85 6.18 3.25
CA LYS A 51 -17.14 7.57 2.84
C LYS A 51 -18.50 8.06 3.35
N LYS A 52 -19.54 7.24 3.25
CA LYS A 52 -20.87 7.56 3.81
C LYS A 52 -20.82 7.80 5.33
N MET A 53 -20.00 7.05 6.04
CA MET A 53 -19.79 7.18 7.48
C MET A 53 -18.81 8.30 7.86
N LYS A 54 -18.30 9.08 6.90
CA LYS A 54 -17.28 10.12 7.09
C LYS A 54 -15.95 9.63 7.68
N LYS A 55 -15.65 8.35 7.44
CA LYS A 55 -14.42 7.66 7.88
C LYS A 55 -13.36 7.55 6.79
N PHE A 56 -13.58 8.18 5.66
CA PHE A 56 -12.62 8.26 4.55
C PHE A 56 -12.91 9.51 3.72
N PRO A 57 -11.89 10.17 3.13
CA PRO A 57 -12.11 11.35 2.29
C PRO A 57 -13.05 11.06 1.12
N SER A 58 -14.08 11.90 0.95
CA SER A 58 -15.15 11.69 -0.03
C SER A 58 -14.69 11.88 -1.47
N ASN A 59 -13.60 12.63 -1.68
CA ASN A 59 -13.00 12.88 -2.99
C ASN A 59 -12.09 11.75 -3.48
N LEU A 60 -11.78 10.76 -2.64
CA LEU A 60 -10.93 9.64 -3.02
C LEU A 60 -11.77 8.43 -3.43
N GLU A 61 -11.40 7.82 -4.54
CA GLU A 61 -11.98 6.59 -5.05
C GLU A 61 -10.93 5.49 -5.19
N TYR A 62 -11.17 4.33 -4.61
CA TYR A 62 -10.37 3.15 -4.88
C TYR A 62 -10.58 2.69 -6.33
N VAL A 63 -9.49 2.57 -7.09
CA VAL A 63 -9.50 2.19 -8.51
C VAL A 63 -9.18 0.72 -8.69
N ASP A 64 -8.02 0.31 -8.16
CA ASP A 64 -7.51 -1.06 -8.30
C ASP A 64 -6.32 -1.28 -7.36
N SER A 65 -5.89 -2.53 -7.23
CA SER A 65 -4.67 -2.88 -6.52
C SER A 65 -4.02 -4.15 -7.09
N TYR A 66 -2.75 -4.29 -6.82
CA TYR A 66 -1.97 -5.46 -7.15
C TYR A 66 -1.05 -5.81 -5.98
N THR A 67 -1.04 -7.09 -5.59
CA THR A 67 -0.10 -7.61 -4.58
C THR A 67 0.93 -8.47 -5.29
N ASP A 68 2.19 -8.07 -5.20
CA ASP A 68 3.29 -8.82 -5.75
C ASP A 68 3.59 -10.05 -4.88
N SER A 69 3.52 -11.24 -5.47
CA SER A 69 3.69 -12.50 -4.73
C SER A 69 5.13 -12.75 -4.29
N LEU A 70 6.10 -12.10 -4.91
CA LEU A 70 7.52 -12.28 -4.59
C LEU A 70 7.97 -11.36 -3.44
N THR A 71 7.46 -10.12 -3.44
CA THR A 71 7.85 -9.12 -2.45
C THR A 71 6.81 -8.95 -1.34
N GLY A 72 5.58 -9.41 -1.55
CA GLY A 72 4.45 -9.17 -0.66
C GLY A 72 3.96 -7.72 -0.64
N VAL A 73 4.53 -6.84 -1.47
CA VAL A 73 4.13 -5.44 -1.55
C VAL A 73 2.80 -5.32 -2.29
N THR A 74 1.87 -4.61 -1.70
CA THR A 74 0.61 -4.24 -2.35
C THR A 74 0.70 -2.80 -2.84
N THR A 75 0.44 -2.61 -4.12
CA THR A 75 0.27 -1.29 -4.74
C THR A 75 -1.21 -1.05 -4.97
N SER A 76 -1.74 0.02 -4.39
CA SER A 76 -3.16 0.42 -4.50
C SER A 76 -3.26 1.75 -5.23
N ALA A 77 -4.21 1.88 -6.15
CA ALA A 77 -4.47 3.10 -6.90
C ALA A 77 -5.74 3.78 -6.39
N PHE A 78 -5.64 5.05 -6.05
CA PHE A 78 -6.75 5.90 -5.62
C PHE A 78 -6.87 7.12 -6.51
N LEU A 79 -8.03 7.33 -7.10
CA LEU A 79 -8.35 8.51 -7.90
C LEU A 79 -8.79 9.64 -6.97
N ASN A 80 -8.16 10.80 -7.11
CA ASN A 80 -8.66 12.03 -6.52
C ASN A 80 -9.61 12.69 -7.52
N LYS A 81 -10.90 12.75 -7.19
CA LYS A 81 -11.94 13.30 -8.09
C LYS A 81 -11.81 14.81 -8.29
N ASP A 82 -11.18 15.52 -7.36
CA ASP A 82 -11.00 16.98 -7.47
C ASP A 82 -9.93 17.32 -8.51
N THR A 83 -8.90 16.49 -8.64
CA THR A 83 -7.79 16.71 -9.59
C THR A 83 -7.87 15.84 -10.84
N GLY A 84 -8.66 14.77 -10.81
CA GLY A 84 -8.70 13.75 -11.86
C GLY A 84 -7.43 12.88 -11.95
N LYS A 85 -6.53 12.97 -10.97
CA LYS A 85 -5.25 12.26 -10.94
C LYS A 85 -5.27 11.13 -9.95
N VAL A 86 -4.38 10.16 -10.15
CA VAL A 86 -4.24 8.98 -9.29
C VAL A 86 -3.01 9.12 -8.40
N THR A 87 -3.19 8.79 -7.13
CA THR A 87 -2.11 8.56 -6.18
C THR A 87 -1.97 7.05 -5.97
N LEU A 88 -0.75 6.54 -6.06
CA LEU A 88 -0.43 5.17 -5.71
C LEU A 88 -0.04 5.07 -4.24
N GLY A 89 -0.70 4.19 -3.50
CA GLY A 89 -0.29 3.82 -2.16
C GLY A 89 0.42 2.47 -2.20
N MET A 90 1.60 2.39 -1.59
CA MET A 90 2.35 1.15 -1.50
C MET A 90 2.51 0.73 -0.05
N THR A 91 2.22 -0.53 0.25
CA THR A 91 2.59 -1.11 1.53
C THR A 91 4.10 -1.31 1.55
N GLY A 92 4.72 -1.14 2.72
CA GLY A 92 6.10 -1.58 2.89
C GLY A 92 6.21 -3.07 2.58
N THR A 93 7.41 -3.53 2.23
CA THR A 93 7.67 -4.96 2.13
C THR A 93 7.10 -5.61 3.38
N ASN A 94 6.19 -6.54 3.20
CA ASN A 94 5.66 -7.33 4.30
C ASN A 94 6.77 -8.29 4.69
N LEU A 95 7.69 -7.75 5.50
CA LEU A 95 8.84 -8.47 5.98
C LEU A 95 8.35 -9.57 6.92
N GLN A 96 7.94 -10.68 6.33
CA GLN A 96 7.96 -11.98 7.00
C GLN A 96 9.41 -12.42 7.24
N ASP A 97 10.33 -11.46 7.26
CA ASP A 97 11.68 -11.71 7.68
C ASP A 97 11.66 -12.03 9.20
N GLU A 98 12.27 -13.14 9.57
CA GLU A 98 12.40 -13.56 10.97
C GLU A 98 12.97 -12.45 11.85
N ALA A 99 13.79 -11.56 11.30
CA ALA A 99 14.35 -10.40 12.00
C ALA A 99 13.25 -9.41 12.45
N PHE A 100 12.25 -9.15 11.62
CA PHE A 100 11.13 -8.27 11.98
C PHE A 100 10.17 -8.94 12.95
N LYS A 101 9.95 -10.25 12.77
CA LYS A 101 9.15 -11.03 13.69
C LYS A 101 9.77 -11.01 15.09
N LYS A 102 11.08 -11.18 15.20
CA LYS A 102 11.84 -11.10 16.45
C LYS A 102 11.82 -9.71 17.08
N LEU A 103 11.90 -8.63 16.28
CA LEU A 103 11.73 -7.27 16.79
C LEU A 103 10.32 -7.04 17.35
N LYS A 104 9.30 -7.58 16.69
CA LYS A 104 7.91 -7.50 17.13
C LYS A 104 7.64 -8.30 18.41
N GLU A 105 8.40 -9.36 18.63
CA GLU A 105 8.39 -10.22 19.82
C GLU A 105 9.28 -9.68 20.95
N GLY A 106 9.91 -8.51 20.76
CA GLY A 106 10.72 -7.84 21.79
C GLY A 106 12.19 -8.27 21.83
N GLU A 107 12.65 -9.04 20.88
CA GLU A 107 14.06 -9.42 20.75
C GLU A 107 14.89 -8.32 20.05
N PHE A 108 15.28 -7.31 20.81
CA PHE A 108 16.12 -6.20 20.32
C PHE A 108 17.60 -6.58 20.35
N SER A 109 18.07 -7.40 19.40
CA SER A 109 19.49 -7.56 19.19
C SER A 109 19.99 -6.56 18.13
N ARG A 110 21.25 -6.11 18.27
CA ARG A 110 21.89 -5.22 17.27
C ARG A 110 21.80 -5.78 15.86
N GLN A 111 21.93 -7.11 15.72
CA GLN A 111 21.86 -7.82 14.44
C GLN A 111 20.44 -7.79 13.85
N ASN A 112 19.41 -7.99 14.65
CA ASN A 112 18.03 -7.98 14.20
C ASN A 112 17.59 -6.58 13.74
N VAL A 113 18.05 -5.54 14.45
CA VAL A 113 17.82 -4.14 14.05
C VAL A 113 18.55 -3.81 12.75
N THR A 114 19.80 -4.24 12.60
CA THR A 114 20.59 -4.00 11.37
C THR A 114 19.97 -4.70 10.17
N ASN A 115 19.59 -5.97 10.30
CA ASN A 115 18.96 -6.73 9.23
C ASN A 115 17.61 -6.12 8.82
N ALA A 116 16.81 -5.70 9.78
CA ALA A 116 15.55 -5.02 9.51
C ALA A 116 15.76 -3.68 8.77
N LEU A 117 16.79 -2.92 9.15
CA LEU A 117 17.14 -1.66 8.48
C LEU A 117 17.69 -1.87 7.07
N GLU A 118 18.48 -2.93 6.83
CA GLU A 118 18.98 -3.28 5.49
C GLU A 118 17.83 -3.68 4.58
N THR A 119 16.89 -4.49 5.07
CA THR A 119 15.72 -4.90 4.27
C THR A 119 14.81 -3.70 3.94
N VAL A 120 14.68 -2.74 4.84
CA VAL A 120 13.96 -1.47 4.56
C VAL A 120 14.70 -0.63 3.52
N LYS A 121 16.04 -0.56 3.57
CA LYS A 121 16.85 0.15 2.57
C LYS A 121 16.74 -0.48 1.19
N ASP A 122 16.74 -1.80 1.12
CA ASP A 122 16.57 -2.53 -0.14
C ASP A 122 15.16 -2.29 -0.72
N GLY A 123 14.13 -2.31 0.11
CA GLY A 123 12.76 -1.96 -0.31
C GLY A 123 12.63 -0.51 -0.81
N TYR A 124 13.39 0.43 -0.24
CA TYR A 124 13.40 1.83 -0.67
C TYR A 124 14.20 2.05 -1.96
N ALA A 125 15.31 1.34 -2.10
CA ALA A 125 16.11 1.34 -3.33
C ALA A 125 15.30 0.75 -4.48
N ASP A 126 14.54 -0.31 -4.20
CA ASP A 126 13.66 -0.98 -5.15
C ASP A 126 12.48 -0.09 -5.59
N LEU A 127 11.94 0.73 -4.69
CA LEU A 127 10.93 1.75 -5.04
C LEU A 127 11.48 2.82 -5.98
N LYS A 128 12.72 3.28 -5.78
CA LYS A 128 13.39 4.22 -6.70
C LYS A 128 13.64 3.60 -8.08
N ILE A 129 13.92 2.31 -8.13
CA ILE A 129 14.16 1.56 -9.38
C ILE A 129 12.85 1.41 -10.17
N LEU A 130 11.72 1.18 -9.51
CA LEU A 130 10.40 1.13 -10.16
C LEU A 130 10.02 2.46 -10.84
N TYR A 131 10.59 3.56 -10.37
CA TYR A 131 10.33 4.90 -10.90
C TYR A 131 11.35 5.38 -11.91
N SER A 132 12.47 4.68 -12.07
CA SER A 132 13.51 5.04 -13.03
C SER A 132 13.18 4.47 -14.42
N PRO A 133 13.06 5.28 -15.47
CA PRO A 133 12.73 4.81 -16.81
C PRO A 133 13.80 3.92 -17.46
N ALA A 134 14.94 3.73 -16.82
CA ALA A 134 16.16 3.18 -17.42
C ALA A 134 16.65 1.84 -16.88
N SER A 135 15.89 1.14 -16.05
CA SER A 135 16.38 -0.13 -15.50
C SER A 135 15.76 -1.35 -16.18
N ASP A 136 16.38 -1.81 -17.23
CA ASP A 136 16.06 -3.03 -17.99
C ASP A 136 16.34 -4.35 -17.21
N GLN A 137 16.59 -4.32 -15.90
CA GLN A 137 17.20 -5.48 -15.24
C GLN A 137 16.44 -6.07 -14.04
N ASN A 138 15.23 -5.69 -13.72
CA ASN A 138 14.55 -6.24 -12.56
C ASN A 138 13.28 -7.03 -12.89
N TYR A 139 13.45 -8.29 -13.27
CA TYR A 139 12.37 -9.30 -13.34
C TYR A 139 11.55 -9.41 -12.04
N ARG A 140 12.07 -8.93 -10.92
CA ARG A 140 11.40 -8.97 -9.61
C ARG A 140 10.13 -8.10 -9.53
N TYR A 141 10.04 -7.05 -10.35
CA TYR A 141 8.95 -6.08 -10.31
C TYR A 141 8.16 -5.97 -11.61
N ALA A 142 8.38 -6.90 -12.55
CA ALA A 142 7.73 -6.87 -13.86
C ALA A 142 6.20 -6.76 -13.75
N ASN A 143 5.60 -7.52 -12.86
CA ASN A 143 4.15 -7.53 -12.66
C ASN A 143 3.64 -6.25 -11.99
N THR A 144 4.37 -5.70 -11.02
CA THR A 144 4.06 -4.41 -10.40
C THR A 144 4.18 -3.28 -11.42
N GLN A 145 5.20 -3.31 -12.27
CA GLN A 145 5.37 -2.35 -13.36
C GLN A 145 4.24 -2.45 -14.38
N GLU A 146 3.80 -3.66 -14.71
CA GLU A 146 2.66 -3.88 -15.59
C GLU A 146 1.37 -3.28 -14.99
N PHE A 147 1.13 -3.48 -13.71
CA PHE A 147 0.02 -2.85 -13.01
C PHE A 147 0.10 -1.32 -13.07
N ILE A 148 1.26 -0.73 -12.78
CA ILE A 148 1.48 0.72 -12.86
C ILE A 148 1.23 1.22 -14.28
N ASN A 149 1.71 0.53 -15.30
CA ASN A 149 1.50 0.89 -16.70
C ASN A 149 0.01 0.81 -17.07
N LYS A 150 -0.72 -0.17 -16.58
CA LYS A 150 -2.17 -0.28 -16.74
C LYS A 150 -2.90 0.93 -16.15
N ILE A 151 -2.47 1.40 -14.97
CA ILE A 151 -3.05 2.61 -14.36
C ILE A 151 -2.67 3.84 -15.17
N LYS A 152 -1.40 4.00 -15.57
CA LYS A 152 -0.92 5.12 -16.41
C LYS A 152 -1.63 5.21 -17.75
N SER A 153 -2.09 4.11 -18.31
CA SER A 153 -2.83 4.12 -19.59
C SER A 153 -4.21 4.78 -19.48
N LYS A 154 -4.72 4.95 -18.25
CA LYS A 154 -6.08 5.49 -18.02
C LYS A 154 -6.08 6.78 -17.22
N TYR A 155 -5.05 7.03 -16.42
CA TYR A 155 -4.98 8.13 -15.47
C TYR A 155 -3.57 8.70 -15.40
N ASP A 156 -3.46 10.00 -15.14
CA ASP A 156 -2.21 10.61 -14.73
C ASP A 156 -1.94 10.27 -13.27
N ILE A 157 -0.72 9.83 -12.98
CA ILE A 157 -0.26 9.57 -11.61
C ILE A 157 0.50 10.80 -11.12
N ASP A 158 0.05 11.40 -10.01
CA ASP A 158 0.68 12.58 -9.42
C ASP A 158 1.60 12.26 -8.24
N PHE A 159 1.21 11.29 -7.41
CA PHE A 159 1.98 10.93 -6.22
C PHE A 159 2.11 9.42 -6.04
N ILE A 160 3.19 9.04 -5.38
CA ILE A 160 3.32 7.75 -4.70
C ILE A 160 3.52 8.04 -3.23
N THR A 161 2.74 7.37 -2.42
CA THR A 161 2.85 7.41 -0.98
C THR A 161 3.06 5.99 -0.44
N GLY A 162 3.80 5.89 0.64
CA GLY A 162 4.02 4.61 1.30
C GLY A 162 4.38 4.86 2.76
N HIS A 163 4.04 3.94 3.62
CA HIS A 163 4.42 4.01 5.01
C HIS A 163 5.79 3.33 5.19
N SER A 164 6.84 4.13 5.34
CA SER A 164 8.12 3.64 5.84
C SER A 164 8.13 3.72 7.36
N LEU A 165 8.69 2.73 8.02
CA LEU A 165 8.93 2.72 9.47
C LEU A 165 9.80 3.90 9.97
N GLY A 166 10.37 4.70 9.04
CA GLY A 166 11.14 5.90 9.34
C GLY A 166 10.33 7.20 9.48
N GLY A 167 9.02 7.18 9.23
CA GLY A 167 8.15 8.37 9.30
C GLY A 167 7.55 8.64 10.69
N ARG A 168 8.10 8.06 11.74
CA ARG A 168 7.53 8.21 13.10
C ARG A 168 8.11 9.36 13.89
N ASP A 169 9.15 10.01 13.39
CA ASP A 169 9.90 11.07 14.08
C ASP A 169 10.10 12.32 13.18
N ALA A 170 8.99 12.79 12.58
CA ALA A 170 8.97 14.11 11.95
C ALA A 170 7.84 14.95 12.53
#